data_b9b647f75dab75c6d847aa3c33557613
#
_entry.id   b9b647f75dab75c6d847aa3c33557613
#
_cell.length_a   1.000
_cell.length_b   1.000
_cell.length_c   1.000
_cell.angle_alpha   90.00
_cell.angle_beta   90.00
_cell.angle_gamma   90.00
#
_symmetry.space_group_name_H-M   'P 1'
#
loop_
_entity.id
_entity.type
_entity.pdbx_description
1 polymer ?
#
loop_
_entity_poly.entity_id
_entity_poly.type
_entity_poly.pdbx_seq_one_letter_code
_entity_poly.pdbx_strand_id
1 'polypeptide(L)'
;SLLDGGSIVRREESEVFELIDNQIKPLNYKFTQRILFRRSQASAEFDWNKDEVSFIENKDQGIIALQENVLGPSSASLQLRLDFREFGEENIPDEISYIVYWKGAIKNRVYSVKKDKESVETSFGTYKAYKVSRKFNDESDRSQVFWLAPDLDYSIIKIYDKNDREVEIKIKDFQEIG
;
A
#
# COMPACT_ATOMS: atom_id res chain seq x y z
N SER A 1 37.90 14.31 4.33
CA SER A 1 36.71 13.56 4.73
C SER A 1 35.47 14.39 4.40
N LEU A 2 34.85 14.08 3.28
CA LEU A 2 33.56 14.62 2.88
C LEU A 2 32.50 13.90 3.73
N LEU A 3 31.93 14.59 4.68
CA LEU A 3 30.68 14.18 5.32
C LEU A 3 29.57 14.36 4.29
N ASP A 4 29.22 13.25 3.65
CA ASP A 4 28.01 13.15 2.82
C ASP A 4 26.83 13.32 3.76
N GLY A 5 26.17 14.49 3.69
CA GLY A 5 25.06 14.87 4.55
C GLY A 5 23.79 14.09 4.22
N GLY A 6 23.83 12.77 4.40
CA GLY A 6 22.69 11.90 4.23
C GLY A 6 21.59 12.31 5.18
N SER A 7 20.53 12.87 4.63
CA SER A 7 19.30 13.18 5.35
C SER A 7 18.75 11.87 5.95
N ILE A 8 18.91 11.69 7.27
CA ILE A 8 18.37 10.52 7.96
C ILE A 8 16.85 10.64 7.97
N VAL A 9 16.23 9.91 7.07
CA VAL A 9 14.78 9.71 7.07
C VAL A 9 14.50 8.35 7.70
N ARG A 10 13.81 8.35 8.84
CA ARG A 10 13.29 7.14 9.47
C ARG A 10 11.78 7.14 9.33
N ARG A 11 11.24 6.10 8.73
CA ARG A 11 9.81 5.85 8.59
C ARG A 11 9.49 4.48 9.13
N GLU A 12 8.47 4.41 9.98
CA GLU A 12 7.91 3.18 10.52
C GLU A 12 6.40 3.21 10.27
N GLU A 13 5.86 2.12 9.77
CA GLU A 13 4.45 1.95 9.47
C GLU A 13 4.05 0.54 9.87
N SER A 14 2.93 0.41 10.58
CA SER A 14 2.37 -0.87 10.98
C SER A 14 0.85 -0.84 10.90
N GLU A 15 0.29 -1.95 10.49
CA GLU A 15 -1.15 -2.15 10.43
C GLU A 15 -1.48 -3.53 10.99
N VAL A 16 -2.49 -3.59 11.85
CA VAL A 16 -3.07 -4.83 12.37
C VAL A 16 -4.43 -5.01 11.71
N PHE A 17 -4.70 -6.19 11.21
CA PHE A 17 -5.94 -6.52 10.51
C PHE A 17 -6.35 -7.97 10.77
N GLU A 18 -7.61 -8.27 10.50
CA GLU A 18 -8.14 -9.62 10.33
C GLU A 18 -8.32 -9.91 8.84
N LEU A 19 -8.18 -11.18 8.46
CA LEU A 19 -8.51 -11.67 7.12
C LEU A 19 -9.76 -12.55 7.24
N ILE A 20 -10.85 -12.11 6.62
CA ILE A 20 -12.15 -12.81 6.64
C ILE A 20 -12.60 -12.97 5.20
N ASP A 21 -12.79 -14.21 4.74
CA ASP A 21 -13.27 -14.51 3.39
C ASP A 21 -12.50 -13.76 2.28
N ASN A 22 -11.16 -13.81 2.36
CA ASN A 22 -10.24 -13.12 1.44
C ASN A 22 -10.30 -11.58 1.48
N GLN A 23 -11.07 -10.99 2.40
CA GLN A 23 -11.18 -9.55 2.61
C GLN A 23 -10.40 -9.12 3.85
N ILE A 24 -9.55 -8.12 3.69
CA ILE A 24 -8.81 -7.52 4.82
C ILE A 24 -9.74 -6.57 5.57
N LYS A 25 -9.76 -6.75 6.88
CA LYS A 25 -10.49 -5.93 7.84
C LYS A 25 -9.50 -5.24 8.78
N PRO A 26 -9.13 -3.98 8.55
CA PRO A 26 -8.17 -3.29 9.40
C PRO A 26 -8.72 -3.08 10.80
N LEU A 27 -7.84 -3.20 11.80
CA LEU A 27 -8.13 -2.97 13.22
C LEU A 27 -7.38 -1.75 13.75
N ASN A 28 -6.09 -1.66 13.43
CA ASN A 28 -5.23 -0.57 13.92
C ASN A 28 -4.20 -0.18 12.85
N TYR A 29 -3.95 1.09 12.72
CA TYR A 29 -2.90 1.68 11.90
C TYR A 29 -2.02 2.61 12.73
N LYS A 30 -0.70 2.53 12.55
CA LYS A 30 0.26 3.44 13.16
C LYS A 30 1.33 3.83 12.15
N PHE A 31 1.68 5.08 12.16
CA PHE A 31 2.71 5.66 11.32
C PHE A 31 3.56 6.63 12.11
N THR A 32 4.87 6.54 11.95
CA THR A 32 5.81 7.54 12.45
C THR A 32 6.84 7.83 11.36
N GLN A 33 7.14 9.11 11.20
CA GLN A 33 8.21 9.57 10.32
C GLN A 33 9.06 10.61 11.03
N ARG A 34 10.37 10.48 10.90
CA ARG A 34 11.34 11.47 11.37
C ARG A 34 12.24 11.89 10.21
N ILE A 35 12.22 13.18 9.92
CA ILE A 35 13.10 13.80 8.92
C ILE A 35 13.86 14.90 9.65
N LEU A 36 15.16 14.69 9.89
CA LEU A 36 15.99 15.59 10.70
C LEU A 36 15.35 15.81 12.08
N PHE A 37 14.91 17.03 12.37
CA PHE A 37 14.28 17.42 13.64
C PHE A 37 12.75 17.42 13.60
N ARG A 38 12.14 17.13 12.43
CA ARG A 38 10.69 17.07 12.27
C ARG A 38 10.19 15.65 12.48
N ARG A 39 9.19 15.49 13.33
CA ARG A 39 8.49 14.23 13.57
C ARG A 39 7.04 14.38 13.13
N SER A 40 6.57 13.43 12.35
CA SER A 40 5.15 13.25 12.02
C SER A 40 4.70 11.91 12.55
N GLN A 41 3.49 11.86 13.06
CA GLN A 41 2.87 10.64 13.56
C GLN A 41 1.39 10.59 13.19
N ALA A 42 0.91 9.40 12.94
CA ALA A 42 -0.51 9.13 12.71
C ALA A 42 -0.91 7.81 13.34
N SER A 43 -2.15 7.71 13.77
CA SER A 43 -2.77 6.44 14.17
C SER A 43 -4.25 6.44 13.82
N ALA A 44 -4.79 5.28 13.58
CA ALA A 44 -6.22 5.07 13.43
C ALA A 44 -6.61 3.75 14.10
N GLU A 45 -7.77 3.74 14.71
CA GLU A 45 -8.42 2.57 15.30
C GLU A 45 -9.78 2.37 14.64
N PHE A 46 -10.03 1.17 14.11
CA PHE A 46 -11.23 0.83 13.36
C PHE A 46 -12.16 0.02 14.27
N ASP A 47 -13.21 0.64 14.76
CA ASP A 47 -14.24 0.00 15.60
C ASP A 47 -15.42 -0.45 14.73
N TRP A 48 -15.37 -1.69 14.29
CA TRP A 48 -16.40 -2.30 13.44
C TRP A 48 -17.72 -2.56 14.14
N ASN A 49 -17.76 -2.50 15.47
CA ASN A 49 -19.02 -2.64 16.22
C ASN A 49 -19.77 -1.31 16.32
N LYS A 50 -19.05 -0.21 16.23
CA LYS A 50 -19.62 1.15 16.27
C LYS A 50 -19.71 1.82 14.90
N ASP A 51 -19.17 1.17 13.87
CA ASP A 51 -19.02 1.75 12.53
C ASP A 51 -18.24 3.08 12.55
N GLU A 52 -17.15 3.14 13.32
CA GLU A 52 -16.34 4.34 13.52
C GLU A 52 -14.86 4.08 13.31
N VAL A 53 -14.15 5.10 12.81
CA VAL A 53 -12.68 5.18 12.83
C VAL A 53 -12.28 6.38 13.68
N SER A 54 -11.64 6.12 14.80
CA SER A 54 -10.99 7.16 15.58
C SER A 54 -9.55 7.36 15.10
N PHE A 55 -9.10 8.61 14.96
CA PHE A 55 -7.78 8.90 14.43
C PHE A 55 -7.07 10.03 15.17
N ILE A 56 -5.74 9.98 15.07
CA ILE A 56 -4.83 11.05 15.47
C ILE A 56 -3.86 11.27 14.29
N GLU A 57 -3.77 12.52 13.82
CA GLU A 57 -2.85 12.96 12.78
C GLU A 57 -2.04 14.16 13.32
N ASN A 58 -0.80 13.92 13.81
CA ASN A 58 0.02 14.91 14.49
C ASN A 58 -0.68 15.54 15.70
N LYS A 59 -1.36 16.68 15.51
CA LYS A 59 -2.10 17.41 16.55
C LYS A 59 -3.61 17.34 16.36
N ASP A 60 -4.04 16.88 15.19
CA ASP A 60 -5.46 16.76 14.85
C ASP A 60 -5.96 15.39 15.29
N GLN A 61 -7.17 15.35 15.80
CA GLN A 61 -7.84 14.10 16.17
C GLN A 61 -9.34 14.18 15.84
N GLY A 62 -9.94 13.03 15.61
CA GLY A 62 -11.36 12.98 15.32
C GLY A 62 -11.89 11.56 15.19
N ILE A 63 -13.18 11.50 14.90
CA ILE A 63 -13.90 10.27 14.60
C ILE A 63 -14.61 10.48 13.27
N ILE A 64 -14.53 9.50 12.39
CA ILE A 64 -15.26 9.46 11.12
C ILE A 64 -16.05 8.16 11.01
N ALA A 65 -17.10 8.17 10.21
CA ALA A 65 -17.88 6.97 9.95
C ALA A 65 -17.03 5.93 9.21
N LEU A 66 -17.02 4.71 9.70
CA LEU A 66 -16.43 3.55 9.05
C LEU A 66 -17.36 3.08 7.93
N GLN A 67 -16.82 2.84 6.76
CA GLN A 67 -17.55 2.30 5.62
C GLN A 67 -17.24 0.80 5.49
N GLU A 68 -18.20 0.06 4.97
CA GLU A 68 -18.00 -1.34 4.64
C GLU A 68 -16.83 -1.50 3.65
N ASN A 69 -16.04 -2.55 3.80
CA ASN A 69 -14.88 -2.88 2.96
C ASN A 69 -13.78 -1.79 2.91
N VAL A 70 -13.75 -0.88 3.89
CA VAL A 70 -12.65 0.06 3.98
C VAL A 70 -11.35 -0.67 4.31
N LEU A 71 -10.29 -0.29 3.63
CA LEU A 71 -8.93 -0.76 3.87
C LEU A 71 -8.11 0.31 4.60
N GLY A 72 -7.09 -0.14 5.29
CA GLY A 72 -6.09 0.77 5.82
C GLY A 72 -5.09 1.23 4.74
N PRO A 73 -4.20 2.17 5.08
CA PRO A 73 -3.24 2.71 4.14
C PRO A 73 -2.29 1.68 3.51
N SER A 74 -1.88 0.67 4.29
CA SER A 74 -0.92 -0.38 3.89
C SER A 74 -1.64 -1.63 3.37
N SER A 75 -2.78 -1.98 3.94
CA SER A 75 -3.52 -3.19 3.57
C SER A 75 -4.11 -3.16 2.17
N ALA A 76 -4.28 -1.98 1.57
CA ALA A 76 -4.75 -1.88 0.18
C ALA A 76 -3.83 -2.59 -0.83
N SER A 77 -2.52 -2.58 -0.61
CA SER A 77 -1.56 -3.31 -1.45
C SER A 77 -1.60 -4.82 -1.22
N LEU A 78 -1.87 -5.24 0.02
CA LEU A 78 -2.05 -6.66 0.34
C LEU A 78 -3.37 -7.19 -0.22
N GLN A 79 -4.47 -6.42 -0.12
CA GLN A 79 -5.75 -6.78 -0.74
C GLN A 79 -5.60 -6.95 -2.26
N LEU A 80 -4.83 -6.09 -2.91
CA LEU A 80 -4.54 -6.20 -4.34
C LEU A 80 -3.91 -7.57 -4.68
N ARG A 81 -2.97 -8.07 -3.86
CA ARG A 81 -2.39 -9.41 -4.03
C ARG A 81 -3.44 -10.51 -3.87
N LEU A 82 -4.30 -10.42 -2.84
CA LEU A 82 -5.34 -11.40 -2.59
C LEU A 82 -6.36 -11.46 -3.73
N ASP A 83 -6.77 -10.31 -4.23
CA ASP A 83 -7.71 -10.21 -5.35
C ASP A 83 -7.12 -10.80 -6.64
N PHE A 84 -5.83 -10.56 -6.94
CA PHE A 84 -5.17 -11.15 -8.09
C PHE A 84 -5.10 -12.68 -8.01
N ARG A 85 -4.94 -13.25 -6.81
CA ARG A 85 -5.00 -14.69 -6.59
C ARG A 85 -6.41 -15.24 -6.88
N GLU A 86 -7.43 -14.52 -6.45
CA GLU A 86 -8.83 -14.91 -6.62
C GLU A 86 -9.27 -14.81 -8.09
N PHE A 87 -8.91 -13.73 -8.78
CA PHE A 87 -9.23 -13.57 -10.20
C PHE A 87 -8.58 -14.63 -11.08
N GLY A 88 -7.37 -15.05 -10.74
CA GLY A 88 -6.54 -15.83 -11.66
C GLY A 88 -6.19 -15.04 -12.93
N GLU A 89 -5.26 -15.54 -13.75
CA GLU A 89 -4.73 -14.80 -14.90
C GLU A 89 -5.78 -14.41 -15.95
N GLU A 90 -6.81 -15.23 -16.11
CA GLU A 90 -7.83 -15.04 -17.16
C GLU A 90 -8.87 -13.96 -16.82
N ASN A 91 -9.09 -13.69 -15.54
CA ASN A 91 -10.17 -12.81 -15.08
C ASN A 91 -9.69 -11.52 -14.42
N ILE A 92 -8.40 -11.20 -14.49
CA ILE A 92 -7.87 -9.95 -13.95
C ILE A 92 -8.56 -8.76 -14.66
N PRO A 93 -9.23 -7.84 -13.95
CA PRO A 93 -9.88 -6.69 -14.55
C PRO A 93 -8.87 -5.64 -15.04
N ASP A 94 -9.31 -4.73 -15.91
CA ASP A 94 -8.49 -3.61 -16.38
C ASP A 94 -8.32 -2.53 -15.31
N GLU A 95 -9.25 -2.48 -14.37
CA GLU A 95 -9.28 -1.50 -13.30
C GLU A 95 -9.81 -2.12 -12.00
N ILE A 96 -9.18 -1.77 -10.88
CA ILE A 96 -9.57 -2.19 -9.53
C ILE A 96 -9.71 -0.94 -8.68
N SER A 97 -10.72 -0.88 -7.81
CA SER A 97 -10.91 0.25 -6.90
C SER A 97 -11.11 -0.22 -5.46
N TYR A 98 -10.51 0.52 -4.53
CA TYR A 98 -10.65 0.30 -3.10
C TYR A 98 -11.05 1.58 -2.37
N ILE A 99 -11.86 1.41 -1.34
CA ILE A 99 -12.14 2.46 -0.36
C ILE A 99 -11.06 2.37 0.72
N VAL A 100 -10.30 3.43 0.93
CA VAL A 100 -9.12 3.41 1.80
C VAL A 100 -9.16 4.58 2.79
N TYR A 101 -8.92 4.28 4.06
CA TYR A 101 -8.66 5.30 5.06
C TYR A 101 -7.33 6.01 4.76
N TRP A 102 -7.33 7.32 4.78
CA TRP A 102 -6.12 8.13 4.62
C TRP A 102 -6.24 9.48 5.31
N LYS A 103 -5.43 9.70 6.34
CA LYS A 103 -5.30 10.98 7.06
C LYS A 103 -6.65 11.55 7.50
N GLY A 104 -7.39 10.82 8.31
CA GLY A 104 -8.67 11.23 8.85
C GLY A 104 -9.82 11.30 7.85
N ALA A 105 -9.68 10.71 6.67
CA ALA A 105 -10.73 10.67 5.64
C ALA A 105 -10.78 9.31 4.95
N ILE A 106 -11.92 8.98 4.38
CA ILE A 106 -12.10 7.81 3.51
C ILE A 106 -12.03 8.28 2.06
N LYS A 107 -11.19 7.62 1.27
CA LYS A 107 -10.91 7.98 -0.13
C LYS A 107 -11.00 6.77 -1.04
N ASN A 108 -11.53 6.97 -2.24
CA ASN A 108 -11.44 5.97 -3.29
C ASN A 108 -10.03 5.98 -3.92
N ARG A 109 -9.43 4.78 -4.06
CA ARG A 109 -8.18 4.57 -4.80
C ARG A 109 -8.46 3.66 -5.98
N VAL A 110 -8.12 4.13 -7.15
CA VAL A 110 -8.32 3.40 -8.41
C VAL A 110 -6.97 2.99 -8.96
N TYR A 111 -6.87 1.75 -9.42
CA TYR A 111 -5.68 1.15 -9.99
C TYR A 111 -5.99 0.65 -11.40
N SER A 112 -5.17 1.01 -12.37
CA SER A 112 -5.21 0.45 -13.72
C SER A 112 -4.24 -0.72 -13.82
N VAL A 113 -4.65 -1.79 -14.47
CA VAL A 113 -3.85 -3.00 -14.66
C VAL A 113 -3.41 -3.11 -16.12
N LYS A 114 -2.09 -3.27 -16.34
CA LYS A 114 -1.56 -3.61 -17.65
C LYS A 114 -1.59 -5.12 -17.83
N LYS A 115 -2.33 -5.59 -18.84
CA LYS A 115 -2.51 -7.04 -19.08
C LYS A 115 -1.23 -7.74 -19.54
N ASP A 116 -0.39 -7.05 -20.31
CA ASP A 116 0.89 -7.59 -20.74
C ASP A 116 1.87 -7.58 -19.57
N LYS A 117 2.34 -8.77 -19.20
CA LYS A 117 3.35 -8.92 -18.14
C LYS A 117 4.70 -8.37 -18.59
N GLU A 118 5.35 -7.61 -17.73
CA GLU A 118 6.71 -7.07 -17.92
C GLU A 118 7.74 -7.97 -17.21
N SER A 119 8.96 -8.04 -17.73
CA SER A 119 10.07 -8.69 -17.05
C SER A 119 10.61 -7.77 -15.97
N VAL A 120 10.68 -8.25 -14.73
CA VAL A 120 11.23 -7.54 -13.59
C VAL A 120 12.39 -8.33 -13.00
N GLU A 121 13.57 -7.70 -12.96
CA GLU A 121 14.77 -8.27 -12.37
C GLU A 121 14.80 -7.97 -10.86
N THR A 122 15.05 -9.00 -10.06
CA THR A 122 15.23 -8.95 -8.61
C THR A 122 16.58 -9.55 -8.23
N SER A 123 16.95 -9.51 -6.94
CA SER A 123 18.21 -10.10 -6.45
C SER A 123 18.27 -11.63 -6.54
N PHE A 124 17.14 -12.30 -6.74
CA PHE A 124 17.02 -13.78 -6.76
C PHE A 124 16.40 -14.34 -8.05
N GLY A 125 16.21 -13.50 -9.07
CA GLY A 125 15.76 -13.93 -10.39
C GLY A 125 14.99 -12.87 -11.17
N THR A 126 14.61 -13.22 -12.39
CA THR A 126 13.78 -12.39 -13.27
C THR A 126 12.41 -13.02 -13.41
N TYR A 127 11.38 -12.26 -13.12
CA TYR A 127 9.99 -12.73 -13.11
C TYR A 127 9.12 -11.92 -14.07
N LYS A 128 8.13 -12.57 -14.64
CA LYS A 128 7.06 -11.88 -15.36
C LYS A 128 6.04 -11.36 -14.36
N ALA A 129 5.72 -10.07 -14.43
CA ALA A 129 4.84 -9.41 -13.47
C ALA A 129 3.81 -8.51 -14.15
N TYR A 130 2.61 -8.46 -13.59
CA TYR A 130 1.60 -7.49 -13.94
C TYR A 130 1.96 -6.13 -13.37
N LYS A 131 1.88 -5.10 -14.19
CA LYS A 131 2.06 -3.72 -13.75
C LYS A 131 0.72 -3.10 -13.38
N VAL A 132 0.62 -2.65 -12.15
CA VAL A 132 -0.58 -2.03 -11.57
C VAL A 132 -0.25 -0.61 -11.15
N SER A 133 -0.92 0.38 -11.76
CA SER A 133 -0.63 1.79 -11.56
C SER A 133 -1.81 2.48 -10.89
N ARG A 134 -1.55 3.14 -9.76
CA ARG A 134 -2.56 3.96 -9.10
C ARG A 134 -2.89 5.19 -9.93
N LYS A 135 -4.18 5.45 -10.13
CA LYS A 135 -4.67 6.69 -10.73
C LYS A 135 -4.78 7.78 -9.66
N PHE A 136 -4.24 8.94 -9.94
CA PHE A 136 -4.40 10.14 -9.12
C PHE A 136 -5.34 11.11 -9.83
N ASN A 137 -6.25 11.74 -9.09
CA ASN A 137 -7.28 12.64 -9.63
C ASN A 137 -6.81 14.08 -9.78
N ASP A 138 -5.55 14.35 -9.48
CA ASP A 138 -4.94 15.66 -9.56
C ASP A 138 -3.92 15.71 -10.72
N GLU A 139 -3.63 16.88 -11.22
CA GLU A 139 -2.57 17.13 -12.21
C GLU A 139 -1.16 16.98 -11.59
N SER A 140 -1.05 16.38 -10.41
CA SER A 140 0.22 16.17 -9.75
C SER A 140 1.06 15.14 -10.51
N ASP A 141 2.35 15.34 -10.49
CA ASP A 141 3.37 14.44 -11.06
C ASP A 141 3.59 13.18 -10.16
N ARG A 142 2.57 12.81 -9.35
CA ARG A 142 2.60 11.63 -8.47
C ARG A 142 2.37 10.35 -9.25
N SER A 143 3.13 9.33 -8.88
CA SER A 143 2.98 7.99 -9.46
C SER A 143 3.20 6.94 -8.39
N GLN A 144 2.36 5.92 -8.37
CA GLN A 144 2.56 4.73 -7.54
C GLN A 144 2.27 3.50 -8.39
N VAL A 145 3.25 2.63 -8.50
CA VAL A 145 3.20 1.45 -9.37
C VAL A 145 3.67 0.22 -8.60
N PHE A 146 2.96 -0.86 -8.78
CA PHE A 146 3.26 -2.18 -8.21
C PHE A 146 3.47 -3.19 -9.32
N TRP A 147 4.38 -4.14 -9.11
CA TRP A 147 4.58 -5.29 -10.00
C TRP A 147 4.29 -6.57 -9.22
N LEU A 148 3.25 -7.28 -9.63
CA LEU A 148 2.78 -8.52 -9.02
C LEU A 148 3.18 -9.71 -9.89
N ALA A 149 3.96 -10.64 -9.32
CA ALA A 149 4.47 -11.81 -10.04
C ALA A 149 3.60 -13.05 -9.79
N PRO A 150 2.90 -13.60 -10.80
CA PRO A 150 2.13 -14.83 -10.66
C PRO A 150 2.94 -16.02 -10.15
N ASP A 151 4.17 -16.18 -10.65
CA ASP A 151 5.09 -17.26 -10.26
C ASP A 151 5.49 -17.22 -8.77
N LEU A 152 5.24 -16.09 -8.09
CA LEU A 152 5.46 -15.88 -6.66
C LEU A 152 4.14 -15.59 -5.93
N ASP A 153 3.10 -16.29 -6.33
CA ASP A 153 1.76 -16.17 -5.74
C ASP A 153 1.27 -14.71 -5.69
N TYR A 154 1.44 -14.00 -6.81
CA TYR A 154 1.12 -12.58 -6.98
C TYR A 154 1.77 -11.65 -5.95
N SER A 155 2.91 -12.06 -5.38
CA SER A 155 3.68 -11.20 -4.50
C SER A 155 4.14 -9.94 -5.22
N ILE A 156 4.11 -8.81 -4.51
CA ILE A 156 4.62 -7.54 -5.02
C ILE A 156 6.15 -7.59 -4.98
N ILE A 157 6.77 -7.71 -6.15
CA ILE A 157 8.22 -7.85 -6.27
C ILE A 157 8.94 -6.53 -6.50
N LYS A 158 8.19 -5.50 -6.92
CA LYS A 158 8.71 -4.16 -7.12
C LYS A 158 7.62 -3.13 -6.83
N ILE A 159 8.02 -2.04 -6.19
CA ILE A 159 7.18 -0.84 -5.95
C ILE A 159 7.97 0.36 -6.47
N TYR A 160 7.30 1.22 -7.22
CA TYR A 160 7.78 2.55 -7.55
C TYR A 160 6.79 3.57 -6.98
N ASP A 161 7.29 4.51 -6.22
CA ASP A 161 6.51 5.61 -5.65
C ASP A 161 7.21 6.93 -5.94
N LYS A 162 6.51 7.83 -6.59
CA LYS A 162 6.94 9.19 -6.86
C LYS A 162 5.92 10.15 -6.26
N ASN A 163 6.34 10.84 -5.23
CA ASN A 163 5.63 11.95 -4.64
C ASN A 163 6.59 13.16 -4.63
N ASP A 164 7.05 13.61 -3.49
CA ASP A 164 8.11 14.65 -3.40
C ASP A 164 9.50 14.09 -3.76
N ARG A 165 9.65 12.78 -3.70
CA ARG A 165 10.88 12.02 -4.05
C ARG A 165 10.49 10.74 -4.78
N GLU A 166 11.39 10.29 -5.65
CA GLU A 166 11.29 8.98 -6.28
C GLU A 166 11.87 7.92 -5.36
N VAL A 167 11.11 6.84 -5.15
CA VAL A 167 11.53 5.68 -4.37
C VAL A 167 11.22 4.43 -5.17
N GLU A 168 12.23 3.60 -5.40
CA GLU A 168 12.08 2.27 -5.95
C GLU A 168 12.45 1.24 -4.88
N ILE A 169 11.56 0.30 -4.62
CA ILE A 169 11.77 -0.81 -3.69
C ILE A 169 11.64 -2.09 -4.48
N LYS A 170 12.64 -2.97 -4.38
CA LYS A 170 12.59 -4.33 -4.92
C LYS A 170 12.69 -5.32 -3.77
N ILE A 171 11.98 -6.44 -3.92
CA ILE A 171 12.08 -7.55 -2.98
C ILE A 171 13.50 -8.10 -2.96
N LYS A 172 14.05 -8.36 -1.78
CA LYS A 172 15.40 -8.91 -1.60
C LYS A 172 15.44 -10.41 -1.40
N ASP A 173 14.40 -10.91 -0.73
CA ASP A 173 14.30 -12.30 -0.31
C ASP A 173 12.84 -12.72 -0.30
N PHE A 174 12.58 -13.97 -0.63
CA PHE A 174 11.24 -14.55 -0.64
C PHE A 174 11.31 -15.91 0.01
N GLN A 175 10.59 -16.08 1.11
CA GLN A 175 10.43 -17.36 1.79
C GLN A 175 8.95 -17.69 1.89
N GLU A 176 8.58 -18.85 1.40
CA GLU A 176 7.27 -19.41 1.64
C GLU A 176 7.29 -20.13 2.99
N ILE A 177 6.45 -19.70 3.92
CA ILE A 177 6.26 -20.36 5.21
C ILE A 177 5.00 -21.20 5.08
N GLY A 178 5.18 -22.52 4.97
CA GLY A 178 4.09 -23.49 4.91
C GLY A 178 3.41 -23.70 6.26
#